data_bd58e6ecf438af41d08a94571c297da4
#
_entry.id   bd58e6ecf438af41d08a94571c297da4
#
_cell.length_a   1.000
_cell.length_b   1.000
_cell.length_c   1.000
_cell.angle_alpha   90.00
_cell.angle_beta   90.00
_cell.angle_gamma   90.00
#
_symmetry.space_group_name_H-M   'P 1'
#
loop_
_entity.id
_entity.type
_entity.pdbx_description
1 polymer ?
#
loop_
_entity_poly.entity_id
_entity_poly.type
_entity_poly.pdbx_seq_one_letter_code
_entity_poly.pdbx_strand_id
1 'polypeptide(L)'
;TECVEGPGSYCALVRALARAFEGCVTITDVTDHVDTRARTARLHCRIDGADVDLAPVVDDDWLDGDVLVDVVGRIEARCDWGAYLLPEGGQDFALLVLRRVDLPAFEALIGADLAPVAPRD
;
A
#
# COMPACT_ATOMS: atom_id res chain seq x y z
N THR A 1 -2.52 -4.41 -8.01
CA THR A 1 -1.59 -5.41 -8.54
C THR A 1 -1.39 -6.54 -7.57
N GLU A 2 -1.56 -7.74 -8.02
CA GLU A 2 -1.51 -8.94 -7.21
C GLU A 2 -0.25 -9.73 -7.38
N CYS A 3 0.34 -9.68 -8.56
CA CYS A 3 1.46 -10.53 -8.92
C CYS A 3 2.76 -9.75 -8.99
N VAL A 4 3.83 -10.37 -8.55
CA VAL A 4 5.18 -9.86 -8.71
C VAL A 4 5.80 -10.58 -9.90
N GLU A 5 6.00 -9.84 -11.00
CA GLU A 5 6.56 -10.42 -12.22
C GLU A 5 8.05 -10.16 -12.34
N GLY A 6 8.62 -9.40 -11.39
CA GLY A 6 10.03 -9.10 -11.39
C GLY A 6 10.32 -7.72 -10.83
N PRO A 7 11.52 -7.17 -11.08
CA PRO A 7 11.86 -5.82 -10.61
C PRO A 7 10.86 -4.79 -11.11
N GLY A 8 10.51 -3.84 -10.26
CA GLY A 8 9.57 -2.76 -10.56
C GLY A 8 8.16 -2.99 -10.05
N SER A 9 7.79 -4.20 -9.66
CA SER A 9 6.43 -4.50 -9.19
C SER A 9 6.11 -3.76 -7.90
N TYR A 10 7.01 -3.78 -6.93
CA TYR A 10 6.82 -3.05 -5.68
C TYR A 10 6.94 -1.54 -5.88
N CYS A 11 7.81 -1.10 -6.81
CA CYS A 11 7.90 0.31 -7.16
C CYS A 11 6.57 0.83 -7.71
N ALA A 12 5.91 0.04 -8.57
CA ALA A 12 4.62 0.44 -9.12
C ALA A 12 3.56 0.59 -8.02
N LEU A 13 3.56 -0.34 -7.06
CA LEU A 13 2.64 -0.27 -5.93
C LEU A 13 2.88 0.98 -5.08
N VAL A 14 4.14 1.23 -4.72
CA VAL A 14 4.48 2.38 -3.88
C VAL A 14 4.20 3.70 -4.60
N ARG A 15 4.45 3.76 -5.91
CA ARG A 15 4.13 4.96 -6.70
C ARG A 15 2.63 5.21 -6.79
N ALA A 16 1.84 4.14 -6.86
CA ALA A 16 0.38 4.28 -6.83
C ALA A 16 -0.08 4.84 -5.48
N LEU A 17 0.50 4.36 -4.38
CA LEU A 17 0.21 4.91 -3.05
C LEU A 17 0.66 6.36 -2.94
N ALA A 18 1.81 6.71 -3.52
CA ALA A 18 2.29 8.10 -3.51
C ALA A 18 1.31 9.03 -4.20
N ARG A 19 0.72 8.60 -5.32
CA ARG A 19 -0.30 9.40 -6.01
C ARG A 19 -1.57 9.50 -5.20
N ALA A 20 -2.00 8.40 -4.60
CA ALA A 20 -3.23 8.36 -3.81
C ALA A 20 -3.17 9.25 -2.58
N PHE A 21 -1.99 9.35 -1.97
CA PHE A 21 -1.76 10.18 -0.77
C PHE A 21 -1.09 11.51 -1.10
N GLU A 22 -1.10 11.92 -2.36
CA GLU A 22 -0.50 13.19 -2.76
C GLU A 22 -1.13 14.36 -2.01
N GLY A 23 -0.28 15.24 -1.49
CA GLY A 23 -0.72 16.35 -0.65
C GLY A 23 -0.75 16.01 0.83
N CYS A 24 -0.67 14.74 1.18
CA CYS A 24 -0.66 14.26 2.56
C CYS A 24 0.75 13.91 3.00
N VAL A 25 1.45 13.12 2.18
CA VAL A 25 2.87 12.76 2.39
C VAL A 25 3.60 12.85 1.07
N THR A 26 4.91 12.93 1.13
CA THR A 26 5.78 12.90 -0.06
C THR A 26 6.61 11.63 -0.02
N ILE A 27 6.49 10.82 -1.07
CA ILE A 27 7.25 9.57 -1.20
C ILE A 27 8.25 9.73 -2.33
N THR A 28 9.52 9.49 -2.04
CA THR A 28 10.63 9.67 -3.00
C THR A 28 11.57 8.47 -2.95
N ASP A 29 12.51 8.43 -3.90
CA ASP A 29 13.59 7.45 -3.95
C ASP A 29 13.07 6.00 -3.90
N VAL A 30 12.02 5.73 -4.65
CA VAL A 30 11.38 4.40 -4.68
C VAL A 30 12.20 3.48 -5.56
N THR A 31 12.74 2.42 -4.96
CA THR A 31 13.49 1.39 -5.68
C THR A 31 13.10 0.02 -5.16
N ASP A 32 13.17 -0.98 -6.01
CA ASP A 32 12.99 -2.35 -5.58
C ASP A 32 14.00 -3.27 -6.28
N HIS A 33 14.17 -4.43 -5.70
CA HIS A 33 14.94 -5.51 -6.30
C HIS A 33 14.19 -6.81 -5.99
N VAL A 34 13.83 -7.54 -7.04
CA VAL A 34 13.14 -8.82 -6.89
C VAL A 34 13.91 -9.86 -7.68
N ASP A 35 14.34 -10.91 -6.99
CA ASP A 35 14.99 -12.07 -7.60
C ASP A 35 14.13 -13.29 -7.30
N THR A 36 13.34 -13.71 -8.27
CA THR A 36 12.42 -14.83 -8.10
C THR A 36 13.16 -16.16 -8.01
N ARG A 37 14.34 -16.26 -8.59
CA ARG A 37 15.17 -17.49 -8.49
C ARG A 37 15.73 -17.68 -7.10
N ALA A 38 16.31 -16.60 -6.54
CA ALA A 38 16.87 -16.64 -5.19
C ALA A 38 15.78 -16.49 -4.13
N ARG A 39 14.54 -16.16 -4.53
CA ARG A 39 13.40 -15.90 -3.65
C ARG A 39 13.72 -14.79 -2.66
N THR A 40 14.33 -13.72 -3.16
CA THR A 40 14.65 -12.54 -2.37
C THR A 40 14.03 -11.31 -2.99
N ALA A 41 13.67 -10.37 -2.14
CA ALA A 41 13.16 -9.08 -2.58
C ALA A 41 13.55 -8.00 -1.58
N ARG A 42 13.72 -6.80 -2.10
CA ARG A 42 14.01 -5.60 -1.31
C ARG A 42 13.20 -4.45 -1.86
N LEU A 43 12.67 -3.64 -0.98
CA LEU A 43 11.96 -2.42 -1.32
C LEU A 43 12.51 -1.29 -0.48
N HIS A 44 12.89 -0.19 -1.16
CA HIS A 44 13.35 1.02 -0.49
C HIS A 44 12.55 2.20 -0.97
N CYS A 45 12.20 3.10 -0.06
CA CYS A 45 11.64 4.40 -0.39
C CYS A 45 11.89 5.36 0.76
N ARG A 46 11.53 6.63 0.53
CA ARG A 46 11.53 7.64 1.59
C ARG A 46 10.13 8.22 1.71
N ILE A 47 9.62 8.24 2.93
CA ILE A 47 8.34 8.87 3.25
C ILE A 47 8.64 10.10 4.07
N ASP A 48 8.39 11.29 3.49
CA ASP A 48 8.70 12.59 4.08
C ASP A 48 10.17 12.67 4.54
N GLY A 49 11.07 12.07 3.74
CA GLY A 49 12.50 12.08 4.02
C GLY A 49 12.99 10.97 4.94
N ALA A 50 12.10 10.18 5.53
CA ALA A 50 12.48 9.06 6.39
C ALA A 50 12.68 7.79 5.56
N ASP A 51 13.81 7.13 5.73
CA ASP A 51 14.12 5.90 4.99
C ASP A 51 13.23 4.75 5.43
N VAL A 52 12.76 4.00 4.43
CA VAL A 52 11.98 2.79 4.64
C VAL A 52 12.64 1.68 3.82
N ASP A 53 13.10 0.64 4.50
CA ASP A 53 13.71 -0.53 3.87
C ASP A 53 12.94 -1.76 4.31
N LEU A 54 12.40 -2.48 3.33
CA LEU A 54 11.61 -3.68 3.58
C LEU A 54 12.17 -4.84 2.79
N ALA A 55 11.99 -6.05 3.32
CA ALA A 55 12.39 -7.29 2.66
C ALA A 55 11.13 -8.15 2.47
N PRO A 56 10.36 -7.90 1.39
CA PRO A 56 9.14 -8.68 1.15
C PRO A 56 9.45 -10.18 1.05
N VAL A 57 8.51 -10.99 1.52
CA VAL A 57 8.59 -12.43 1.36
C VAL A 57 8.24 -12.78 -0.08
N VAL A 58 9.09 -13.55 -0.73
CA VAL A 58 8.84 -14.01 -2.09
C VAL A 58 8.14 -15.37 -2.01
N ASP A 59 6.88 -15.41 -2.42
CA ASP A 59 6.07 -16.62 -2.45
C ASP A 59 5.41 -16.70 -3.81
N ASP A 60 6.00 -17.47 -4.70
CA ASP A 60 5.63 -17.57 -6.10
C ASP A 60 5.59 -16.17 -6.75
N ASP A 61 4.49 -15.84 -7.43
CA ASP A 61 4.33 -14.57 -8.14
C ASP A 61 3.50 -13.54 -7.35
N TRP A 62 3.18 -13.83 -6.09
CA TRP A 62 2.26 -12.98 -5.34
C TRP A 62 2.99 -11.87 -4.61
N LEU A 63 2.37 -10.69 -4.58
CA LEU A 63 2.83 -9.60 -3.75
C LEU A 63 2.69 -9.97 -2.27
N ASP A 64 3.69 -9.58 -1.48
CA ASP A 64 3.60 -9.73 -0.04
C ASP A 64 2.65 -8.66 0.52
N GLY A 65 1.48 -9.08 0.95
CA GLY A 65 0.46 -8.18 1.49
C GLY A 65 0.92 -7.43 2.74
N ASP A 66 1.85 -8.00 3.51
CA ASP A 66 2.40 -7.33 4.69
C ASP A 66 3.16 -6.05 4.31
N VAL A 67 3.75 -6.01 3.12
CA VAL A 67 4.42 -4.80 2.63
C VAL A 67 3.41 -3.68 2.44
N LEU A 68 2.27 -3.98 1.83
CA LEU A 68 1.22 -2.98 1.65
C LEU A 68 0.74 -2.44 2.99
N VAL A 69 0.49 -3.33 3.96
CA VAL A 69 0.06 -2.95 5.30
C VAL A 69 1.11 -2.08 5.98
N ASP A 70 2.39 -2.47 5.89
CA ASP A 70 3.48 -1.72 6.50
C ASP A 70 3.60 -0.31 5.93
N VAL A 71 3.65 -0.19 4.60
CA VAL A 71 3.80 1.10 3.93
C VAL A 71 2.60 2.00 4.23
N VAL A 72 1.39 1.47 4.10
CA VAL A 72 0.18 2.24 4.41
C VAL A 72 0.16 2.69 5.86
N GLY A 73 0.54 1.82 6.79
CA GLY A 73 0.60 2.18 8.21
C GLY A 73 1.57 3.32 8.48
N ARG A 74 2.74 3.31 7.82
CA ARG A 74 3.72 4.39 7.96
C ARG A 74 3.19 5.72 7.40
N ILE A 75 2.47 5.67 6.28
CA ILE A 75 1.85 6.86 5.69
C ILE A 75 0.76 7.39 6.61
N GLU A 76 -0.11 6.52 7.11
CA GLU A 76 -1.23 6.92 7.96
C GLU A 76 -0.78 7.50 9.30
N ALA A 77 0.41 7.12 9.76
CA ALA A 77 0.95 7.67 10.99
C ALA A 77 1.34 9.14 10.83
N ARG A 78 1.41 9.63 9.60
CA ARG A 78 1.86 11.00 9.29
C ARG A 78 0.75 11.92 8.80
N CYS A 79 -0.46 11.39 8.59
CA CYS A 79 -1.54 12.20 8.03
C CYS A 79 -2.90 11.72 8.50
N ASP A 80 -3.94 12.49 8.17
CA ASP A 80 -5.32 12.21 8.57
C ASP A 80 -6.09 11.37 7.57
N TRP A 81 -5.42 10.93 6.51
CA TRP A 81 -6.05 10.12 5.48
C TRP A 81 -5.82 8.64 5.80
N GLY A 82 -6.71 7.80 5.31
CA GLY A 82 -6.60 6.37 5.44
C GLY A 82 -6.85 5.66 4.13
N ALA A 83 -6.31 4.45 4.01
CA ALA A 83 -6.54 3.59 2.87
C ALA A 83 -7.46 2.44 3.30
N TYR A 84 -8.45 2.16 2.46
CA TYR A 84 -9.49 1.18 2.77
C TYR A 84 -9.68 0.25 1.59
N LEU A 85 -10.10 -0.97 1.89
CA LEU A 85 -10.41 -1.96 0.86
C LEU A 85 -11.87 -1.81 0.47
N LEU A 86 -12.12 -1.71 -0.84
CA LEU A 86 -13.48 -1.71 -1.35
C LEU A 86 -14.05 -3.13 -1.28
N PRO A 87 -15.36 -3.27 -1.01
CA PRO A 87 -15.98 -4.59 -0.83
C PRO A 87 -16.25 -5.27 -2.18
N GLU A 88 -15.20 -5.52 -2.95
CA GLU A 88 -15.30 -6.20 -4.22
C GLU A 88 -14.68 -7.59 -4.11
N GLY A 89 -15.35 -8.56 -4.69
CA GLY A 89 -14.88 -9.94 -4.66
C GLY A 89 -13.80 -10.21 -5.71
N GLY A 90 -13.21 -11.38 -5.63
CA GLY A 90 -12.24 -11.82 -6.60
C GLY A 90 -10.82 -11.71 -6.11
N GLN A 91 -9.87 -11.92 -7.03
CA GLN A 91 -8.44 -11.91 -6.72
C GLN A 91 -7.85 -10.52 -6.73
N ASP A 92 -8.51 -9.59 -7.42
CA ASP A 92 -8.09 -8.20 -7.45
C ASP A 92 -8.64 -7.47 -6.23
N PHE A 93 -7.90 -6.49 -5.76
CA PHE A 93 -8.40 -5.61 -4.73
C PHE A 93 -8.36 -4.17 -5.22
N ALA A 94 -9.31 -3.39 -4.76
CA ALA A 94 -9.36 -1.96 -5.03
C ALA A 94 -9.19 -1.21 -3.72
N LEU A 95 -8.35 -0.17 -3.75
CA LEU A 95 -8.09 0.67 -2.59
C LEU A 95 -8.76 2.01 -2.77
N LEU A 96 -9.30 2.52 -1.67
CA LEU A 96 -9.83 3.86 -1.60
C LEU A 96 -9.05 4.63 -0.55
N VAL A 97 -8.57 5.80 -0.92
CA VAL A 97 -7.88 6.71 0.01
C VAL A 97 -8.78 7.91 0.24
N LEU A 98 -9.11 8.16 1.50
CA LEU A 98 -9.92 9.32 1.87
C LEU A 98 -9.57 9.77 3.29
N ARG A 99 -10.03 10.97 3.64
CA ARG A 99 -9.83 11.49 4.99
C ARG A 99 -10.62 10.62 5.97
N ARG A 100 -9.98 10.28 7.08
CA ARG A 100 -10.61 9.38 8.06
C ARG A 100 -11.94 9.90 8.58
N VAL A 101 -12.07 11.23 8.70
CA VAL A 101 -13.31 11.84 9.18
C VAL A 101 -14.47 11.67 8.19
N ASP A 102 -14.16 11.40 6.92
CA ASP A 102 -15.17 11.23 5.88
C ASP A 102 -15.62 9.78 5.73
N LEU A 103 -14.98 8.84 6.42
CA LEU A 103 -15.28 7.42 6.28
C LEU A 103 -16.73 7.08 6.59
N PRO A 104 -17.34 7.53 7.74
CA PRO A 104 -18.72 7.18 8.02
C PRO A 104 -19.69 7.68 6.96
N ALA A 105 -19.48 8.89 6.44
CA ALA A 105 -20.34 9.44 5.39
C ALA A 105 -20.22 8.65 4.09
N PHE A 106 -19.00 8.25 3.74
CA PHE A 106 -18.78 7.45 2.54
C PHE A 106 -19.40 6.06 2.67
N GLU A 107 -19.21 5.41 3.83
CA GLU A 107 -19.82 4.09 4.08
C GLU A 107 -21.34 4.15 4.01
N ALA A 108 -21.95 5.22 4.52
CA ALA A 108 -23.38 5.41 4.42
C ALA A 108 -23.82 5.57 2.96
N LEU A 109 -23.01 6.26 2.16
CA LEU A 109 -23.33 6.51 0.76
C LEU A 109 -23.33 5.21 -0.07
N ILE A 110 -22.37 4.34 0.18
CA ILE A 110 -22.24 3.09 -0.57
C ILE A 110 -23.03 1.94 0.06
N GLY A 111 -23.50 2.11 1.27
CA GLY A 111 -24.28 1.08 1.98
C GLY A 111 -23.44 -0.11 2.42
N ALA A 112 -22.15 0.09 2.71
CA ALA A 112 -21.26 -0.98 3.13
C ALA A 112 -20.16 -0.43 4.03
N ASP A 113 -19.65 -1.29 4.91
CA ASP A 113 -18.49 -0.97 5.74
C ASP A 113 -17.21 -1.26 4.98
N LEU A 114 -16.21 -0.40 5.18
CA LEU A 114 -14.90 -0.55 4.54
C LEU A 114 -13.88 -1.03 5.56
N ALA A 115 -13.07 -2.02 5.15
CA ALA A 115 -11.99 -2.52 5.99
C ALA A 115 -10.73 -1.66 5.78
N PRO A 116 -10.07 -1.21 6.86
CA PRO A 116 -8.81 -0.51 6.71
C PRO A 116 -7.72 -1.46 6.19
N VAL A 117 -6.85 -0.94 5.32
CA VAL A 117 -5.69 -1.71 4.83
C VAL A 117 -4.74 -1.99 6.00
N ALA A 118 -4.40 -0.95 6.77
CA ALA A 118 -3.56 -1.09 7.95
C ALA A 118 -4.44 -1.14 9.20
N PRO A 119 -4.35 -2.22 9.99
CA PRO A 119 -5.15 -2.31 11.23
C PRO A 119 -4.84 -1.16 12.18
N ARG A 120 -5.86 -0.69 12.86
CA ARG A 120 -5.73 0.38 13.85
C ARG A 120 -6.20 -0.13 15.21
N ASP A 121 -5.47 0.25 16.22
CA ASP A 121 -5.85 -0.04 17.59
C ASP A 121 -6.89 0.95 18.08
#